data_8b35b573b12b363251d6fb35a2c7ec7a
#
_entry.id   8b35b573b12b363251d6fb35a2c7ec7a
#
_cell.length_a   1.000
_cell.length_b   1.000
_cell.length_c   1.000
_cell.angle_alpha   90.00
_cell.angle_beta   90.00
_cell.angle_gamma   90.00
#
_symmetry.space_group_name_H-M   'P 1'
#
loop_
_entity.id
_entity.type
_entity.pdbx_description
1 polymer ?
#
loop_
_entity_poly.entity_id
_entity_poly.type
_entity_poly.pdbx_seq_one_letter_code
_entity_poly.pdbx_strand_id
1 'polypeptide(L)'
;HKREVDWFLACLIFGLALSNHWPLILLSAPALLAVVWPEVRPLLFKLTNSRFLLLTLLSFVLGLTPYFYLVTRPDEVFGVFGQINSFSEFVDYVSRSAYNDDKPGTGIADKLAFLSWLPLETIRQIGFPVSLLAAVGAYYSFKTAPRHQAIAFLLNYLGCTFLLTLALGFEFDRNSQAIFMPYPITAYGSLAIWLGYGLLAISSLHHSLANKVTQGALGLLIVLTIALTNLPSNNRSEDSWVEDYFTLLLGSLPKDAVLFVDGDLLSFPVGYLHYVKGLRPDISLYNWNSLTFPDRLTPVGTSQPIRERELTQFIEESNRPIVTIETKFSPVSSYGLYDQFQLDGIGNAYLLPEAEAFLDTLSDMYDEG
;
A
#
# COMPACT_ATOMS: atom_id res chain seq x y z
N HIS A 1 -23.42 14.22 28.48
CA HIS A 1 -22.42 13.24 28.97
C HIS A 1 -22.17 12.12 27.95
N LYS A 2 -23.21 11.42 27.46
CA LYS A 2 -23.05 10.32 26.47
C LYS A 2 -22.38 10.80 25.20
N ARG A 3 -22.80 11.91 24.61
CA ARG A 3 -22.18 12.50 23.39
C ARG A 3 -20.71 12.90 23.58
N GLU A 4 -20.28 13.25 24.78
CA GLU A 4 -18.88 13.58 25.07
C GLU A 4 -18.02 12.31 25.08
N VAL A 5 -18.53 11.22 25.66
CA VAL A 5 -17.86 9.90 25.64
C VAL A 5 -17.71 9.42 24.21
N ASP A 6 -18.78 9.50 23.41
CA ASP A 6 -18.75 9.11 21.99
C ASP A 6 -17.73 9.96 21.20
N TRP A 7 -17.58 11.26 21.52
CA TRP A 7 -16.57 12.14 20.93
C TRP A 7 -15.15 11.70 21.29
N PHE A 8 -14.85 11.43 22.58
CA PHE A 8 -13.53 10.98 23.00
C PHE A 8 -13.18 9.63 22.40
N LEU A 9 -14.15 8.71 22.29
CA LEU A 9 -13.97 7.44 21.61
C LEU A 9 -13.68 7.63 20.11
N ALA A 10 -14.38 8.54 19.45
CA ALA A 10 -14.13 8.86 18.05
C ALA A 10 -12.72 9.43 17.84
N CYS A 11 -12.24 10.31 18.72
CA CYS A 11 -10.87 10.83 18.69
C CYS A 11 -9.82 9.71 18.89
N LEU A 12 -10.07 8.80 19.84
CA LEU A 12 -9.22 7.63 20.07
C LEU A 12 -9.14 6.75 18.83
N ILE A 13 -10.28 6.39 18.25
CA ILE A 13 -10.36 5.53 17.04
C ILE A 13 -9.70 6.25 15.86
N PHE A 14 -9.86 7.55 15.71
CA PHE A 14 -9.22 8.32 14.66
C PHE A 14 -7.69 8.32 14.80
N GLY A 15 -7.16 8.46 16.02
CA GLY A 15 -5.73 8.31 16.32
C GLY A 15 -5.22 6.91 15.99
N LEU A 16 -5.95 5.87 16.40
CA LEU A 16 -5.63 4.47 16.04
C LEU A 16 -5.61 4.26 14.52
N ALA A 17 -6.57 4.83 13.80
CA ALA A 17 -6.63 4.73 12.35
C ALA A 17 -5.42 5.42 11.68
N LEU A 18 -5.01 6.59 12.18
CA LEU A 18 -3.81 7.29 11.68
C LEU A 18 -2.53 6.52 11.94
N SER A 19 -2.44 5.77 13.02
CA SER A 19 -1.25 4.95 13.31
C SER A 19 -1.10 3.73 12.39
N ASN A 20 -2.15 3.37 11.64
CA ASN A 20 -2.11 2.32 10.63
C ASN A 20 -1.69 2.86 9.25
N HIS A 21 -2.57 3.66 8.61
CA HIS A 21 -2.30 4.20 7.27
C HIS A 21 -2.84 5.63 7.14
N TRP A 22 -2.12 6.60 7.71
CA TRP A 22 -2.59 7.98 7.83
C TRP A 22 -2.98 8.66 6.50
N PRO A 23 -2.33 8.42 5.31
CA PRO A 23 -2.70 9.14 4.10
C PRO A 23 -4.15 8.88 3.67
N LEU A 24 -4.58 7.61 3.62
CA LEU A 24 -5.96 7.27 3.26
C LEU A 24 -6.97 7.75 4.30
N ILE A 25 -6.61 7.71 5.59
CA ILE A 25 -7.47 8.22 6.67
C ILE A 25 -7.66 9.73 6.55
N LEU A 26 -6.60 10.48 6.23
CA LEU A 26 -6.71 11.94 6.01
C LEU A 26 -7.56 12.27 4.78
N LEU A 27 -7.44 11.50 3.70
CA LEU A 27 -8.27 11.67 2.51
C LEU A 27 -9.76 11.36 2.77
N SER A 28 -10.05 10.46 3.72
CA SER A 28 -11.40 10.13 4.17
C SER A 28 -11.92 11.07 5.27
N ALA A 29 -11.05 11.82 5.96
CA ALA A 29 -11.43 12.64 7.11
C ALA A 29 -12.54 13.66 6.82
N PRO A 30 -12.57 14.37 5.68
CA PRO A 30 -13.69 15.28 5.34
C PRO A 30 -15.03 14.54 5.25
N ALA A 31 -15.03 13.31 4.74
CA ALA A 31 -16.24 12.49 4.66
C ALA A 31 -16.69 12.02 6.05
N LEU A 32 -15.78 11.54 6.87
CA LEU A 32 -16.07 11.14 8.25
C LEU A 32 -16.64 12.32 9.04
N LEU A 33 -16.05 13.50 8.91
CA LEU A 33 -16.55 14.71 9.54
C LEU A 33 -17.95 15.08 9.04
N ALA A 34 -18.21 14.97 7.74
CA ALA A 34 -19.52 15.25 7.16
C ALA A 34 -20.61 14.32 7.70
N VAL A 35 -20.30 13.00 7.86
CA VAL A 35 -21.26 12.03 8.43
C VAL A 35 -21.67 12.43 9.84
N VAL A 36 -20.70 12.77 10.69
CA VAL A 36 -20.95 13.05 12.12
C VAL A 36 -21.23 14.53 12.40
N TRP A 37 -21.28 15.38 11.37
CA TRP A 37 -21.38 16.83 11.50
C TRP A 37 -22.52 17.32 12.40
N PRO A 38 -23.75 16.80 12.31
CA PRO A 38 -24.85 17.21 13.16
C PRO A 38 -24.58 17.02 14.67
N GLU A 39 -23.82 15.94 14.98
CA GLU A 39 -23.49 15.57 16.37
C GLU A 39 -22.23 16.31 16.86
N VAL A 40 -21.28 16.57 15.98
CA VAL A 40 -19.97 17.18 16.31
C VAL A 40 -20.08 18.69 16.43
N ARG A 41 -20.88 19.36 15.59
CA ARG A 41 -21.02 20.82 15.57
C ARG A 41 -21.26 21.44 16.95
N PRO A 42 -22.16 20.92 17.80
CA PRO A 42 -22.37 21.45 19.17
C PRO A 42 -21.16 21.22 20.07
N LEU A 43 -20.36 20.17 19.85
CA LEU A 43 -19.19 19.84 20.65
C LEU A 43 -17.98 20.72 20.33
N LEU A 44 -17.88 21.25 19.11
CA LEU A 44 -16.81 22.17 18.74
C LEU A 44 -16.77 23.42 19.62
N PHE A 45 -17.93 23.94 20.05
CA PHE A 45 -17.98 25.05 20.98
C PHE A 45 -17.44 24.70 22.38
N LYS A 46 -17.42 23.41 22.76
CA LYS A 46 -16.83 22.94 24.02
C LYS A 46 -15.31 22.90 24.00
N LEU A 47 -14.69 22.95 22.83
CA LEU A 47 -13.22 23.00 22.71
C LEU A 47 -12.62 24.28 23.32
N THR A 48 -13.41 25.31 23.53
CA THR A 48 -13.00 26.50 24.31
C THR A 48 -12.82 26.18 25.80
N ASN A 49 -13.40 25.10 26.31
CA ASN A 49 -13.20 24.62 27.67
C ASN A 49 -11.88 23.82 27.72
N SER A 50 -10.91 24.26 28.50
CA SER A 50 -9.58 23.66 28.60
C SER A 50 -9.59 22.19 29.00
N ARG A 51 -10.50 21.80 29.91
CA ARG A 51 -10.65 20.39 30.35
C ARG A 51 -11.17 19.51 29.21
N PHE A 52 -12.15 19.97 28.46
CA PHE A 52 -12.71 19.24 27.34
C PHE A 52 -11.68 19.11 26.21
N LEU A 53 -10.95 20.18 25.91
CA LEU A 53 -9.85 20.17 24.93
C LEU A 53 -8.74 19.19 25.33
N LEU A 54 -8.32 19.24 26.62
CA LEU A 54 -7.28 18.33 27.13
C LEU A 54 -7.72 16.86 26.96
N LEU A 55 -8.95 16.51 27.35
CA LEU A 55 -9.46 15.13 27.20
C LEU A 55 -9.56 14.71 25.73
N THR A 56 -9.93 15.64 24.83
CA THR A 56 -9.94 15.39 23.38
C THR A 56 -8.53 15.05 22.87
N LEU A 57 -7.54 15.88 23.22
CA LEU A 57 -6.14 15.68 22.82
C LEU A 57 -5.56 14.40 23.44
N LEU A 58 -5.82 14.13 24.71
CA LEU A 58 -5.38 12.90 25.38
C LEU A 58 -5.97 11.64 24.71
N SER A 59 -7.26 11.67 24.37
CA SER A 59 -7.90 10.56 23.66
C SER A 59 -7.27 10.32 22.29
N PHE A 60 -7.01 11.39 21.54
CA PHE A 60 -6.36 11.32 20.23
C PHE A 60 -4.92 10.78 20.33
N VAL A 61 -4.10 11.33 21.26
CA VAL A 61 -2.72 10.90 21.49
C VAL A 61 -2.66 9.44 21.96
N LEU A 62 -3.61 9.04 22.82
CA LEU A 62 -3.74 7.62 23.23
C LEU A 62 -4.01 6.72 22.02
N GLY A 63 -4.75 7.19 21.02
CA GLY A 63 -4.96 6.48 19.77
C GLY A 63 -3.69 6.33 18.94
N LEU A 64 -2.70 7.22 19.08
CA LEU A 64 -1.42 7.13 18.39
C LEU A 64 -0.40 6.22 19.09
N THR A 65 -0.75 5.63 20.24
CA THR A 65 0.19 4.79 21.01
C THR A 65 0.78 3.58 20.26
N PRO A 66 0.16 2.98 19.20
CA PRO A 66 0.82 1.95 18.43
C PRO A 66 2.16 2.39 17.81
N TYR A 67 2.37 3.70 17.58
CA TYR A 67 3.67 4.20 17.15
C TYR A 67 4.79 3.97 18.18
N PHE A 68 4.46 3.83 19.47
CA PHE A 68 5.47 3.48 20.49
C PHE A 68 6.11 2.10 20.27
N TYR A 69 5.37 1.18 19.62
CA TYR A 69 5.92 -0.12 19.26
C TYR A 69 7.16 0.03 18.35
N LEU A 70 7.17 1.01 17.46
CA LEU A 70 8.30 1.25 16.55
C LEU A 70 9.60 1.63 17.30
N VAL A 71 9.45 2.26 18.48
CA VAL A 71 10.59 2.71 19.30
C VAL A 71 11.01 1.66 20.33
N THR A 72 10.07 0.79 20.75
CA THR A 72 10.30 -0.17 21.85
C THR A 72 10.53 -1.61 21.39
N ARG A 73 10.38 -1.89 20.11
CA ARG A 73 10.54 -3.24 19.56
C ARG A 73 12.01 -3.71 19.62
N PRO A 74 12.26 -5.05 19.65
CA PRO A 74 13.59 -5.61 19.53
C PRO A 74 14.24 -5.29 18.18
N ASP A 75 15.56 -5.18 18.16
CA ASP A 75 16.36 -4.83 16.98
C ASP A 75 16.34 -5.90 15.88
N GLU A 76 16.03 -7.13 16.24
CA GLU A 76 16.15 -8.31 15.40
C GLU A 76 14.86 -8.65 14.63
N VAL A 77 13.85 -7.76 14.60
CA VAL A 77 12.57 -8.05 13.94
C VAL A 77 12.64 -7.72 12.47
N PHE A 78 12.51 -8.76 11.64
CA PHE A 78 12.34 -8.63 10.19
C PHE A 78 10.99 -8.01 9.81
N GLY A 79 10.98 -7.28 8.70
CA GLY A 79 9.76 -6.75 8.07
C GLY A 79 9.24 -5.45 8.67
N VAL A 80 9.99 -4.83 9.55
CA VAL A 80 9.63 -3.55 10.15
C VAL A 80 10.79 -2.58 9.94
N PHE A 81 10.49 -1.47 9.29
CA PHE A 81 11.41 -0.36 9.04
C PHE A 81 12.36 -0.16 10.22
N GLY A 82 13.58 -0.50 10.07
CA GLY A 82 14.70 -0.41 10.97
C GLY A 82 14.46 0.08 12.40
N GLN A 83 15.41 0.00 13.26
CA GLN A 83 15.32 0.56 14.61
C GLN A 83 15.24 2.08 14.54
N ILE A 84 14.31 2.67 15.26
CA ILE A 84 14.19 4.11 15.41
C ILE A 84 14.92 4.51 16.70
N ASN A 85 16.09 5.11 16.56
CA ASN A 85 16.97 5.44 17.67
C ASN A 85 16.92 6.93 18.05
N SER A 86 16.27 7.75 17.22
CA SER A 86 16.18 9.19 17.46
C SER A 86 14.81 9.74 17.12
N PHE A 87 14.49 10.91 17.69
CA PHE A 87 13.26 11.61 17.36
C PHE A 87 13.21 12.04 15.89
N SER A 88 14.35 12.36 15.28
CA SER A 88 14.44 12.69 13.85
C SER A 88 14.04 11.50 13.00
N GLU A 89 14.60 10.31 13.26
CA GLU A 89 14.24 9.07 12.55
C GLU A 89 12.75 8.72 12.72
N PHE A 90 12.19 8.97 13.91
CA PHE A 90 10.75 8.79 14.13
C PHE A 90 9.91 9.74 13.25
N VAL A 91 10.32 11.01 13.15
CA VAL A 91 9.63 11.98 12.28
C VAL A 91 9.77 11.58 10.81
N ASP A 92 10.98 11.18 10.38
CA ASP A 92 11.23 10.71 9.01
C ASP A 92 10.39 9.49 8.66
N TYR A 93 10.27 8.55 9.58
CA TYR A 93 9.41 7.39 9.42
C TYR A 93 7.92 7.78 9.28
N VAL A 94 7.39 8.57 10.22
CA VAL A 94 5.97 8.96 10.24
C VAL A 94 5.63 9.84 9.04
N SER A 95 6.53 10.76 8.64
CA SER A 95 6.35 11.62 7.47
C SER A 95 6.55 10.88 6.14
N ARG A 96 7.06 9.64 6.18
CA ARG A 96 7.39 8.84 4.99
C ARG A 96 8.43 9.51 4.09
N SER A 97 9.39 10.23 4.67
CA SER A 97 10.43 10.97 3.93
C SER A 97 11.25 10.07 3.01
N ALA A 98 11.52 8.83 3.41
CA ALA A 98 12.24 7.84 2.61
C ALA A 98 11.58 7.53 1.23
N TYR A 99 10.30 7.85 1.06
CA TYR A 99 9.59 7.67 -0.21
C TYR A 99 9.58 8.93 -1.09
N ASN A 100 10.21 10.02 -0.65
CA ASN A 100 10.20 11.29 -1.41
C ASN A 100 11.39 11.44 -2.34
N ASP A 101 12.51 10.78 -2.04
CA ASP A 101 13.78 10.99 -2.75
C ASP A 101 13.80 10.35 -4.16
N ASP A 102 13.00 9.31 -4.39
CA ASP A 102 13.01 8.52 -5.63
C ASP A 102 11.84 8.85 -6.59
N LYS A 103 11.09 9.94 -6.34
CA LYS A 103 9.96 10.28 -7.21
C LYS A 103 10.41 11.19 -8.35
N PRO A 104 10.53 10.70 -9.59
CA PRO A 104 10.55 11.59 -10.73
C PRO A 104 9.29 12.45 -10.67
N GLY A 105 9.45 13.76 -10.90
CA GLY A 105 8.32 14.69 -10.87
C GLY A 105 7.29 14.26 -11.92
N THR A 106 6.20 13.63 -11.45
CA THR A 106 5.14 13.18 -12.36
C THR A 106 4.45 14.37 -12.98
N GLY A 107 4.36 14.35 -14.29
CA GLY A 107 3.72 15.39 -15.08
C GLY A 107 2.20 15.41 -14.87
N ILE A 108 1.57 16.52 -15.25
CA ILE A 108 0.10 16.63 -15.30
C ILE A 108 -0.50 15.52 -16.21
N ALA A 109 0.23 15.13 -17.26
CA ALA A 109 -0.18 14.08 -18.18
C ALA A 109 -0.43 12.74 -17.49
N ASP A 110 0.48 12.30 -16.59
CA ASP A 110 0.33 11.06 -15.85
C ASP A 110 -0.87 11.11 -14.93
N LYS A 111 -1.07 12.22 -14.22
CA LYS A 111 -2.24 12.43 -13.35
C LYS A 111 -3.55 12.37 -14.11
N LEU A 112 -3.62 12.98 -15.28
CA LEU A 112 -4.80 12.94 -16.15
C LEU A 112 -5.03 11.52 -16.70
N ALA A 113 -3.96 10.81 -17.05
CA ALA A 113 -4.03 9.43 -17.49
C ALA A 113 -4.61 8.51 -16.38
N PHE A 114 -4.12 8.61 -15.15
CA PHE A 114 -4.71 7.90 -14.00
C PHE A 114 -6.16 8.27 -13.75
N LEU A 115 -6.53 9.55 -13.80
CA LEU A 115 -7.90 10.00 -13.60
C LEU A 115 -8.86 9.47 -14.67
N SER A 116 -8.39 9.30 -15.91
CA SER A 116 -9.19 8.70 -16.99
C SER A 116 -9.26 7.18 -16.89
N TRP A 117 -8.18 6.54 -16.43
CA TRP A 117 -8.10 5.10 -16.26
C TRP A 117 -8.97 4.58 -15.11
N LEU A 118 -9.02 5.26 -13.97
CA LEU A 118 -9.72 4.84 -12.76
C LEU A 118 -11.21 4.48 -12.96
N PRO A 119 -12.02 5.31 -13.64
CA PRO A 119 -13.41 4.95 -13.93
C PRO A 119 -13.52 3.72 -14.83
N LEU A 120 -12.64 3.57 -15.81
CA LEU A 120 -12.62 2.42 -16.71
C LEU A 120 -12.24 1.15 -15.95
N GLU A 121 -11.25 1.22 -15.07
CA GLU A 121 -10.86 0.12 -14.21
C GLU A 121 -11.99 -0.27 -13.23
N THR A 122 -12.68 0.70 -12.66
CA THR A 122 -13.87 0.43 -11.84
C THR A 122 -14.94 -0.32 -12.64
N ILE A 123 -15.24 0.12 -13.88
CA ILE A 123 -16.18 -0.57 -14.77
C ILE A 123 -15.70 -1.98 -15.09
N ARG A 124 -14.40 -2.18 -15.31
CA ARG A 124 -13.82 -3.51 -15.56
C ARG A 124 -14.02 -4.45 -14.36
N GLN A 125 -13.82 -3.94 -13.14
CA GLN A 125 -13.91 -4.75 -11.91
C GLN A 125 -15.34 -5.11 -11.50
N ILE A 126 -16.30 -4.19 -11.59
CA ILE A 126 -17.67 -4.41 -11.13
C ILE A 126 -18.70 -4.58 -12.26
N GLY A 127 -18.30 -4.34 -13.50
CA GLY A 127 -19.16 -4.42 -14.69
C GLY A 127 -19.93 -3.13 -14.97
N PHE A 128 -20.17 -2.86 -16.27
CA PHE A 128 -20.86 -1.64 -16.72
C PHE A 128 -22.28 -1.49 -16.11
N PRO A 129 -23.15 -2.51 -16.09
CA PRO A 129 -24.50 -2.37 -15.51
C PRO A 129 -24.49 -2.01 -14.03
N VAL A 130 -23.55 -2.59 -13.27
CA VAL A 130 -23.40 -2.33 -11.83
C VAL A 130 -22.85 -0.92 -11.60
N SER A 131 -21.90 -0.47 -12.41
CA SER A 131 -21.36 0.90 -12.37
C SER A 131 -22.46 1.93 -12.68
N LEU A 132 -23.30 1.67 -13.66
CA LEU A 132 -24.42 2.53 -13.98
C LEU A 132 -25.45 2.58 -12.83
N LEU A 133 -25.74 1.44 -12.22
CA LEU A 133 -26.61 1.37 -11.05
C LEU A 133 -26.05 2.18 -9.87
N ALA A 134 -24.73 2.11 -9.63
CA ALA A 134 -24.07 2.92 -8.62
C ALA A 134 -24.18 4.43 -8.92
N ALA A 135 -24.03 4.84 -10.18
CA ALA A 135 -24.19 6.24 -10.60
C ALA A 135 -25.64 6.75 -10.38
N VAL A 136 -26.63 5.93 -10.74
CA VAL A 136 -28.05 6.21 -10.44
C VAL A 136 -28.28 6.33 -8.94
N GLY A 137 -27.68 5.44 -8.16
CA GLY A 137 -27.77 5.44 -6.70
C GLY A 137 -27.07 6.65 -6.07
N ALA A 138 -25.95 7.09 -6.61
CA ALA A 138 -25.30 8.33 -6.19
C ALA A 138 -26.26 9.54 -6.31
N TYR A 139 -26.85 9.69 -7.49
CA TYR A 139 -27.85 10.73 -7.73
C TYR A 139 -29.07 10.59 -6.80
N TYR A 140 -29.60 9.36 -6.63
CA TYR A 140 -30.78 9.10 -5.79
C TYR A 140 -30.49 9.36 -4.30
N SER A 141 -29.27 9.13 -3.84
CA SER A 141 -28.84 9.42 -2.47
C SER A 141 -28.97 10.91 -2.12
N PHE A 142 -28.66 11.82 -3.05
CA PHE A 142 -28.87 13.26 -2.86
C PHE A 142 -30.32 13.69 -2.76
N LYS A 143 -31.25 12.87 -3.26
CA LYS A 143 -32.70 13.12 -3.17
C LYS A 143 -33.33 12.55 -1.91
N THR A 144 -32.79 11.48 -1.36
CA THR A 144 -33.48 10.67 -0.34
C THR A 144 -32.71 10.56 0.98
N ALA A 145 -31.38 10.62 0.94
CA ALA A 145 -30.59 10.60 2.16
C ALA A 145 -30.49 11.99 2.82
N PRO A 146 -30.19 12.07 4.12
CA PRO A 146 -29.79 13.32 4.74
C PRO A 146 -28.62 13.95 4.00
N ARG A 147 -28.72 15.25 3.69
CA ARG A 147 -27.75 15.96 2.82
C ARG A 147 -26.30 15.77 3.24
N HIS A 148 -26.02 15.78 4.57
CA HIS A 148 -24.67 15.60 5.11
C HIS A 148 -24.11 14.20 4.80
N GLN A 149 -24.96 13.15 4.78
CA GLN A 149 -24.54 11.80 4.43
C GLN A 149 -24.26 11.66 2.93
N ALA A 150 -25.15 12.18 2.08
CA ALA A 150 -24.92 12.16 0.62
C ALA A 150 -23.64 12.90 0.23
N ILE A 151 -23.36 14.04 0.88
CA ILE A 151 -22.10 14.78 0.75
C ILE A 151 -20.92 13.92 1.23
N ALA A 152 -21.06 13.24 2.36
CA ALA A 152 -19.99 12.39 2.89
C ALA A 152 -19.59 11.26 1.93
N PHE A 153 -20.57 10.56 1.35
CA PHE A 153 -20.27 9.50 0.37
C PHE A 153 -19.51 10.05 -0.85
N LEU A 154 -19.91 11.24 -1.32
CA LEU A 154 -19.22 11.90 -2.42
C LEU A 154 -17.80 12.32 -2.04
N LEU A 155 -17.62 12.91 -0.85
CA LEU A 155 -16.30 13.33 -0.36
C LEU A 155 -15.35 12.14 -0.15
N ASN A 156 -15.86 11.01 0.35
CA ASN A 156 -15.06 9.79 0.48
C ASN A 156 -14.62 9.27 -0.89
N TYR A 157 -15.54 9.20 -1.83
CA TYR A 157 -15.23 8.74 -3.19
C TYR A 157 -14.19 9.65 -3.85
N LEU A 158 -14.42 10.98 -3.85
CA LEU A 158 -13.50 11.95 -4.45
C LEU A 158 -12.16 12.02 -3.71
N GLY A 159 -12.16 11.91 -2.38
CA GLY A 159 -10.94 11.91 -1.57
C GLY A 159 -10.06 10.71 -1.88
N CYS A 160 -10.66 9.50 -1.88
CA CYS A 160 -9.92 8.25 -2.06
C CYS A 160 -9.74 7.85 -3.53
N THR A 161 -10.15 8.66 -4.49
CA THR A 161 -9.87 8.50 -5.92
C THR A 161 -9.15 9.72 -6.47
N PHE A 162 -9.86 10.83 -6.66
CA PHE A 162 -9.35 12.03 -7.29
C PHE A 162 -8.20 12.69 -6.52
N LEU A 163 -8.40 12.99 -5.23
CA LEU A 163 -7.35 13.62 -4.41
C LEU A 163 -6.18 12.67 -4.17
N LEU A 164 -6.45 11.37 -4.03
CA LEU A 164 -5.41 10.35 -3.93
C LEU A 164 -4.51 10.36 -5.17
N THR A 165 -5.09 10.35 -6.37
CA THR A 165 -4.34 10.41 -7.63
C THR A 165 -3.50 11.68 -7.74
N LEU A 166 -4.01 12.83 -7.27
CA LEU A 166 -3.26 14.08 -7.26
C LEU A 166 -2.10 14.07 -6.25
N ALA A 167 -2.27 13.35 -5.13
CA ALA A 167 -1.26 13.27 -4.07
C ALA A 167 -0.15 12.27 -4.39
N LEU A 168 -0.44 11.19 -5.13
CA LEU A 168 0.54 10.19 -5.51
C LEU A 168 1.37 10.66 -6.70
N GLY A 169 2.68 10.42 -6.63
CA GLY A 169 3.65 10.80 -7.66
C GLY A 169 4.06 9.59 -8.50
N PHE A 170 3.11 8.89 -9.14
CA PHE A 170 3.41 7.76 -10.03
C PHE A 170 3.42 8.18 -11.50
N GLU A 171 4.35 7.68 -12.29
CA GLU A 171 4.28 7.66 -13.74
C GLU A 171 3.15 6.72 -14.19
N PHE A 172 2.50 7.02 -15.33
CA PHE A 172 1.40 6.20 -15.82
C PHE A 172 1.93 5.03 -16.66
N ASP A 173 2.32 3.96 -16.00
CA ASP A 173 2.77 2.70 -16.59
C ASP A 173 2.06 1.50 -15.93
N ARG A 174 2.30 0.29 -16.46
CA ARG A 174 1.66 -0.94 -15.97
C ARG A 174 2.01 -1.26 -14.52
N ASN A 175 3.27 -1.07 -14.13
CA ASN A 175 3.73 -1.35 -12.78
C ASN A 175 3.08 -0.41 -11.77
N SER A 176 3.10 0.89 -12.06
CA SER A 176 2.46 1.92 -11.23
C SER A 176 0.95 1.73 -11.15
N GLN A 177 0.28 1.29 -12.23
CA GLN A 177 -1.15 0.92 -12.20
C GLN A 177 -1.41 -0.24 -11.24
N ALA A 178 -0.59 -1.29 -11.28
CA ALA A 178 -0.71 -2.44 -10.37
C ALA A 178 -0.50 -2.03 -8.91
N ILE A 179 0.50 -1.20 -8.63
CA ILE A 179 0.76 -0.64 -7.29
C ILE A 179 -0.39 0.26 -6.82
N PHE A 180 -0.96 1.06 -7.73
CA PHE A 180 -2.04 2.00 -7.40
C PHE A 180 -3.38 1.30 -7.14
N MET A 181 -3.66 0.17 -7.81
CA MET A 181 -4.96 -0.49 -7.83
C MET A 181 -5.59 -0.75 -6.44
N PRO A 182 -4.87 -1.18 -5.40
CA PRO A 182 -5.45 -1.41 -4.08
C PRO A 182 -5.80 -0.14 -3.30
N TYR A 183 -5.23 1.02 -3.61
CA TYR A 183 -5.43 2.24 -2.82
C TYR A 183 -6.87 2.79 -2.83
N PRO A 184 -7.62 2.79 -3.95
CA PRO A 184 -9.01 3.26 -3.98
C PRO A 184 -10.03 2.39 -3.24
N ILE A 185 -9.61 1.32 -2.54
CA ILE A 185 -10.54 0.37 -1.88
C ILE A 185 -11.53 1.05 -0.94
N THR A 186 -11.13 2.13 -0.26
CA THR A 186 -12.01 2.91 0.62
C THR A 186 -13.11 3.65 -0.16
N ALA A 187 -12.85 4.04 -1.42
CA ALA A 187 -13.86 4.62 -2.30
C ALA A 187 -14.93 3.60 -2.69
N TYR A 188 -14.58 2.31 -2.76
CA TYR A 188 -15.54 1.24 -3.05
C TYR A 188 -16.60 1.06 -1.97
N GLY A 189 -16.32 1.49 -0.73
CA GLY A 189 -17.35 1.62 0.30
C GLY A 189 -18.47 2.58 -0.10
N SER A 190 -18.14 3.72 -0.72
CA SER A 190 -19.14 4.65 -1.26
C SER A 190 -19.88 4.07 -2.45
N LEU A 191 -19.21 3.34 -3.34
CA LEU A 191 -19.85 2.63 -4.46
C LEU A 191 -20.87 1.59 -3.96
N ALA A 192 -20.52 0.80 -2.94
CA ALA A 192 -21.43 -0.18 -2.34
C ALA A 192 -22.69 0.48 -1.74
N ILE A 193 -22.53 1.61 -1.05
CA ILE A 193 -23.66 2.39 -0.53
C ILE A 193 -24.54 2.92 -1.67
N TRP A 194 -23.91 3.48 -2.72
CA TRP A 194 -24.65 3.96 -3.90
C TRP A 194 -25.36 2.83 -4.64
N LEU A 195 -24.79 1.63 -4.71
CA LEU A 195 -25.50 0.45 -5.25
C LEU A 195 -26.79 0.16 -4.46
N GLY A 196 -26.73 0.25 -3.12
CA GLY A 196 -27.93 0.14 -2.29
C GLY A 196 -28.99 1.19 -2.62
N TYR A 197 -28.57 2.47 -2.78
CA TYR A 197 -29.47 3.53 -3.23
C TYR A 197 -29.99 3.33 -4.66
N GLY A 198 -29.16 2.75 -5.55
CA GLY A 198 -29.59 2.38 -6.91
C GLY A 198 -30.68 1.31 -6.91
N LEU A 199 -30.55 0.28 -6.07
CA LEU A 199 -31.61 -0.71 -5.87
C LEU A 199 -32.89 -0.09 -5.32
N LEU A 200 -32.80 0.85 -4.38
CA LEU A 200 -33.95 1.62 -3.88
C LEU A 200 -34.60 2.46 -4.99
N ALA A 201 -33.80 3.10 -5.84
CA ALA A 201 -34.29 3.87 -6.97
C ALA A 201 -35.08 2.99 -7.95
N ILE A 202 -34.57 1.83 -8.34
CA ILE A 202 -35.28 0.86 -9.20
C ILE A 202 -36.54 0.37 -8.51
N SER A 203 -36.49 0.07 -7.23
CA SER A 203 -37.63 -0.39 -6.44
C SER A 203 -38.78 0.62 -6.37
N SER A 204 -38.45 1.91 -6.49
CA SER A 204 -39.46 2.98 -6.53
C SER A 204 -40.21 3.04 -7.85
N LEU A 205 -39.69 2.43 -8.92
CA LEU A 205 -40.32 2.39 -10.26
C LEU A 205 -41.33 1.27 -10.40
N HIS A 206 -41.21 0.17 -9.67
CA HIS A 206 -42.07 -0.97 -9.82
C HIS A 206 -42.40 -1.67 -8.49
N HIS A 207 -43.66 -1.85 -8.20
CA HIS A 207 -44.17 -2.34 -6.90
C HIS A 207 -43.66 -3.75 -6.53
N SER A 208 -43.46 -4.65 -7.52
CA SER A 208 -42.89 -5.98 -7.28
C SER A 208 -41.43 -5.95 -6.79
N LEU A 209 -40.69 -4.89 -7.09
CA LEU A 209 -39.30 -4.71 -6.69
C LEU A 209 -39.18 -4.00 -5.31
N ALA A 210 -40.29 -3.50 -4.77
CA ALA A 210 -40.30 -2.82 -3.46
C ALA A 210 -40.26 -3.81 -2.28
N ASN A 211 -40.40 -5.12 -2.53
CA ASN A 211 -40.30 -6.13 -1.50
C ASN A 211 -38.84 -6.30 -1.02
N LYS A 212 -38.61 -6.30 0.30
CA LYS A 212 -37.30 -6.45 0.92
C LYS A 212 -36.60 -7.76 0.51
N VAL A 213 -37.35 -8.84 0.29
CA VAL A 213 -36.77 -10.12 -0.15
C VAL A 213 -36.23 -10.00 -1.57
N THR A 214 -36.97 -9.35 -2.48
CA THR A 214 -36.54 -9.10 -3.86
C THR A 214 -35.28 -8.19 -3.90
N GLN A 215 -35.27 -7.13 -3.10
CA GLN A 215 -34.11 -6.24 -2.99
C GLN A 215 -32.87 -6.99 -2.45
N GLY A 216 -33.05 -7.82 -1.42
CA GLY A 216 -31.98 -8.65 -0.88
C GLY A 216 -31.47 -9.67 -1.90
N ALA A 217 -32.37 -10.31 -2.66
CA ALA A 217 -32.01 -11.26 -3.71
C ALA A 217 -31.22 -10.58 -4.86
N LEU A 218 -31.66 -9.39 -5.30
CA LEU A 218 -30.92 -8.61 -6.31
C LEU A 218 -29.55 -8.16 -5.81
N GLY A 219 -29.48 -7.70 -4.56
CA GLY A 219 -28.18 -7.36 -3.95
C GLY A 219 -27.23 -8.55 -3.87
N LEU A 220 -27.74 -9.71 -3.43
CA LEU A 220 -26.97 -10.94 -3.41
C LEU A 220 -26.51 -11.37 -4.82
N LEU A 221 -27.40 -11.28 -5.81
CA LEU A 221 -27.07 -11.59 -7.19
C LEU A 221 -25.94 -10.70 -7.72
N ILE A 222 -25.97 -9.39 -7.43
CA ILE A 222 -24.88 -8.45 -7.80
C ILE A 222 -23.56 -8.89 -7.16
N VAL A 223 -23.57 -9.16 -5.84
CA VAL A 223 -22.37 -9.58 -5.12
C VAL A 223 -21.81 -10.89 -5.69
N LEU A 224 -22.68 -11.88 -5.91
CA LEU A 224 -22.26 -13.16 -6.50
C LEU A 224 -21.72 -13.00 -7.93
N THR A 225 -22.33 -12.15 -8.74
CA THR A 225 -21.83 -11.88 -10.10
C THR A 225 -20.43 -11.27 -10.04
N ILE A 226 -20.21 -10.23 -9.24
CA ILE A 226 -18.90 -9.60 -9.08
C ILE A 226 -17.87 -10.61 -8.54
N ALA A 227 -18.25 -11.41 -7.54
CA ALA A 227 -17.37 -12.41 -6.97
C ALA A 227 -16.97 -13.47 -8.00
N LEU A 228 -17.94 -14.06 -8.71
CA LEU A 228 -17.69 -15.12 -9.68
C LEU A 228 -16.91 -14.64 -10.91
N THR A 229 -17.14 -13.41 -11.37
CA THR A 229 -16.40 -12.84 -12.51
C THR A 229 -14.95 -12.50 -12.17
N ASN A 230 -14.67 -12.14 -10.91
CA ASN A 230 -13.31 -11.78 -10.49
C ASN A 230 -12.55 -12.95 -9.82
N LEU A 231 -13.23 -14.02 -9.42
CA LEU A 231 -12.60 -15.15 -8.73
C LEU A 231 -11.45 -15.79 -9.53
N PRO A 232 -11.59 -16.07 -10.85
CA PRO A 232 -10.50 -16.71 -11.60
C PRO A 232 -9.21 -15.89 -11.61
N SER A 233 -9.32 -14.56 -11.79
CA SER A 233 -8.16 -13.67 -11.84
C SER A 233 -7.55 -13.36 -10.44
N ASN A 234 -8.30 -13.60 -9.37
CA ASN A 234 -7.86 -13.37 -8.00
C ASN A 234 -7.50 -14.66 -7.25
N ASN A 235 -7.76 -15.82 -7.83
CA ASN A 235 -7.35 -17.09 -7.24
C ASN A 235 -5.85 -17.30 -7.46
N ARG A 236 -5.07 -17.18 -6.39
CA ARG A 236 -3.62 -17.34 -6.35
C ARG A 236 -3.18 -18.59 -5.57
N SER A 237 -4.10 -19.55 -5.37
CA SER A 237 -3.84 -20.71 -4.51
C SER A 237 -2.75 -21.64 -5.05
N GLU A 238 -2.50 -21.61 -6.35
CA GLU A 238 -1.48 -22.41 -7.04
C GLU A 238 -0.32 -21.55 -7.57
N ASP A 239 -0.29 -20.27 -7.22
CA ASP A 239 0.70 -19.30 -7.70
C ASP A 239 1.94 -19.36 -6.79
N SER A 240 2.91 -20.21 -7.13
CA SER A 240 4.17 -20.38 -6.38
C SER A 240 5.37 -19.67 -7.01
N TRP A 241 5.21 -19.02 -8.18
CA TRP A 241 6.33 -18.50 -8.96
C TRP A 241 7.25 -17.54 -8.18
N VAL A 242 6.70 -16.75 -7.25
CA VAL A 242 7.48 -15.84 -6.40
C VAL A 242 8.38 -16.64 -5.45
N GLU A 243 7.83 -17.66 -4.78
CA GLU A 243 8.61 -18.53 -3.87
C GLU A 243 9.67 -19.31 -4.65
N ASP A 244 9.32 -19.83 -5.82
CA ASP A 244 10.22 -20.61 -6.68
C ASP A 244 11.38 -19.75 -7.19
N TYR A 245 11.09 -18.55 -7.70
CA TYR A 245 12.10 -17.60 -8.17
C TYR A 245 13.09 -17.21 -7.07
N PHE A 246 12.59 -16.77 -5.91
CA PHE A 246 13.48 -16.33 -4.83
C PHE A 246 14.20 -17.48 -4.13
N THR A 247 13.62 -18.69 -4.14
CA THR A 247 14.32 -19.92 -3.69
C THR A 247 15.50 -20.24 -4.61
N LEU A 248 15.28 -20.19 -5.92
CA LEU A 248 16.34 -20.39 -6.92
C LEU A 248 17.42 -19.29 -6.79
N LEU A 249 17.02 -18.03 -6.70
CA LEU A 249 17.93 -16.91 -6.50
C LEU A 249 18.83 -17.14 -5.28
N LEU A 250 18.23 -17.35 -4.10
CA LEU A 250 18.99 -17.57 -2.87
C LEU A 250 19.89 -18.81 -2.94
N GLY A 251 19.40 -19.87 -3.59
CA GLY A 251 20.17 -21.11 -3.82
C GLY A 251 21.41 -20.90 -4.71
N SER A 252 21.32 -19.97 -5.67
CA SER A 252 22.41 -19.69 -6.62
C SER A 252 23.50 -18.74 -6.06
N LEU A 253 23.23 -18.04 -4.95
CA LEU A 253 24.18 -17.10 -4.37
C LEU A 253 25.46 -17.79 -3.87
N PRO A 254 26.63 -17.13 -3.96
CA PRO A 254 27.87 -17.60 -3.36
C PRO A 254 27.71 -17.89 -1.87
N LYS A 255 28.56 -18.77 -1.34
CA LYS A 255 28.60 -19.03 0.10
C LYS A 255 29.01 -17.78 0.86
N ASP A 256 28.40 -17.56 2.03
CA ASP A 256 28.65 -16.40 2.91
C ASP A 256 28.41 -15.05 2.22
N ALA A 257 27.61 -14.96 1.16
CA ALA A 257 27.36 -13.73 0.43
C ALA A 257 26.65 -12.68 1.29
N VAL A 258 26.84 -11.40 0.94
CA VAL A 258 26.07 -10.26 1.41
C VAL A 258 25.16 -9.82 0.27
N LEU A 259 23.85 -9.94 0.46
CA LEU A 259 22.85 -9.59 -0.55
C LEU A 259 22.22 -8.23 -0.25
N PHE A 260 22.39 -7.29 -1.19
CA PHE A 260 21.68 -6.03 -1.21
C PHE A 260 20.43 -6.13 -2.07
N VAL A 261 19.29 -5.72 -1.50
CA VAL A 261 18.01 -5.63 -2.21
C VAL A 261 17.32 -4.30 -1.92
N ASP A 262 16.46 -3.85 -2.82
CA ASP A 262 15.65 -2.65 -2.64
C ASP A 262 14.20 -2.90 -3.07
N GLY A 263 13.29 -2.07 -2.55
CA GLY A 263 11.87 -2.18 -2.82
C GLY A 263 11.18 -3.38 -2.18
N ASP A 264 9.88 -3.25 -2.00
CA ASP A 264 9.05 -4.22 -1.29
C ASP A 264 8.96 -5.57 -2.02
N LEU A 265 8.91 -5.53 -3.36
CA LEU A 265 8.77 -6.72 -4.21
C LEU A 265 9.97 -7.68 -4.12
N LEU A 266 11.16 -7.16 -3.83
CA LEU A 266 12.38 -7.95 -3.67
C LEU A 266 12.65 -8.26 -2.19
N SER A 267 12.52 -7.26 -1.33
CA SER A 267 12.90 -7.37 0.08
C SER A 267 12.02 -8.34 0.87
N PHE A 268 10.70 -8.31 0.66
CA PHE A 268 9.80 -9.17 1.45
C PHE A 268 9.90 -10.66 1.10
N PRO A 269 9.92 -11.09 -0.16
CA PRO A 269 10.10 -12.51 -0.47
C PRO A 269 11.45 -13.05 -0.01
N VAL A 270 12.54 -12.33 -0.27
CA VAL A 270 13.89 -12.71 0.19
C VAL A 270 13.93 -12.83 1.72
N GLY A 271 13.41 -11.81 2.42
CA GLY A 271 13.37 -11.81 3.88
C GLY A 271 12.50 -12.92 4.46
N TYR A 272 11.36 -13.22 3.86
CA TYR A 272 10.51 -14.34 4.26
C TYR A 272 11.24 -15.68 4.14
N LEU A 273 11.86 -15.93 3.00
CA LEU A 273 12.61 -17.18 2.79
C LEU A 273 13.80 -17.30 3.74
N HIS A 274 14.52 -16.22 3.96
CA HIS A 274 15.70 -16.22 4.83
C HIS A 274 15.33 -16.32 6.32
N TYR A 275 14.53 -15.37 6.84
CA TYR A 275 14.26 -15.27 8.29
C TYR A 275 13.15 -16.20 8.77
N VAL A 276 12.14 -16.51 7.94
CA VAL A 276 11.00 -17.33 8.36
C VAL A 276 11.18 -18.79 7.94
N LYS A 277 11.62 -19.03 6.70
CA LYS A 277 11.87 -20.40 6.21
C LYS A 277 13.26 -20.92 6.58
N GLY A 278 14.18 -20.06 7.02
CA GLY A 278 15.56 -20.43 7.39
C GLY A 278 16.44 -20.80 6.21
N LEU A 279 16.09 -20.33 5.00
CA LEU A 279 16.88 -20.62 3.80
C LEU A 279 18.17 -19.79 3.80
N ARG A 280 19.30 -20.41 3.50
CA ARG A 280 20.62 -19.78 3.41
C ARG A 280 20.98 -18.94 4.66
N PRO A 281 21.08 -19.56 5.84
CA PRO A 281 21.43 -18.85 7.08
C PRO A 281 22.87 -18.31 7.08
N ASP A 282 23.67 -18.69 6.09
CA ASP A 282 25.05 -18.23 5.88
C ASP A 282 25.14 -16.82 5.29
N ILE A 283 24.10 -16.32 4.61
CA ILE A 283 24.12 -15.00 3.97
C ILE A 283 23.66 -13.90 4.94
N SER A 284 24.01 -12.65 4.62
CA SER A 284 23.49 -11.46 5.30
C SER A 284 22.66 -10.64 4.33
N LEU A 285 21.52 -10.13 4.80
CA LEU A 285 20.59 -9.34 3.98
C LEU A 285 20.68 -7.86 4.35
N TYR A 286 20.88 -7.02 3.36
CA TYR A 286 20.86 -5.57 3.49
C TYR A 286 19.81 -4.97 2.56
N ASN A 287 19.01 -4.04 3.09
CA ASN A 287 18.15 -3.21 2.26
C ASN A 287 18.88 -1.90 1.95
N TRP A 288 18.88 -1.48 0.68
CA TRP A 288 19.56 -0.26 0.25
C TRP A 288 19.14 0.99 1.01
N ASN A 289 17.87 1.12 1.33
CA ASN A 289 17.33 2.24 2.10
C ASN A 289 17.33 2.00 3.62
N SER A 290 17.92 0.90 4.09
CA SER A 290 17.98 0.52 5.52
C SER A 290 16.61 0.34 6.19
N LEU A 291 15.57 -0.02 5.42
CA LEU A 291 14.19 -0.04 5.88
C LEU A 291 13.71 -1.41 6.37
N THR A 292 14.19 -2.51 5.76
CA THR A 292 13.49 -3.80 5.84
C THR A 292 14.20 -4.83 6.72
N PHE A 293 15.53 -4.83 6.75
CA PHE A 293 16.31 -5.84 7.45
C PHE A 293 16.95 -5.31 8.74
N PRO A 294 17.26 -6.21 9.71
CA PRO A 294 17.98 -5.86 10.92
C PRO A 294 19.37 -5.25 10.62
N ASP A 295 20.12 -5.89 9.70
CA ASP A 295 21.43 -5.41 9.27
C ASP A 295 21.28 -4.16 8.39
N ARG A 296 22.06 -3.14 8.69
CA ARG A 296 22.03 -1.84 8.02
C ARG A 296 23.41 -1.31 7.76
N LEU A 297 23.59 -0.74 6.58
CA LEU A 297 24.80 -0.02 6.26
C LEU A 297 24.79 1.40 6.81
N THR A 298 23.63 2.06 6.75
CA THR A 298 23.46 3.45 7.21
C THR A 298 22.15 3.60 7.99
N PRO A 299 21.98 4.64 8.83
CA PRO A 299 20.71 5.00 9.42
C PRO A 299 19.62 5.26 8.37
N VAL A 300 18.35 5.03 8.73
CA VAL A 300 17.19 5.40 7.90
C VAL A 300 17.19 6.91 7.64
N GLY A 301 16.85 7.32 6.42
CA GLY A 301 16.84 8.74 6.03
C GLY A 301 18.21 9.31 5.63
N THR A 302 19.27 8.49 5.61
CA THR A 302 20.60 8.93 5.11
C THR A 302 20.50 9.28 3.62
N SER A 303 21.10 10.42 3.23
CA SER A 303 21.10 10.87 1.84
C SER A 303 21.86 9.92 0.91
N GLN A 304 21.44 9.83 -0.34
CA GLN A 304 22.01 8.92 -1.34
C GLN A 304 23.55 9.05 -1.46
N PRO A 305 24.17 10.24 -1.54
CA PRO A 305 25.64 10.35 -1.66
C PRO A 305 26.40 9.75 -0.47
N ILE A 306 25.81 9.82 0.73
CA ILE A 306 26.42 9.20 1.91
C ILE A 306 26.27 7.68 1.83
N ARG A 307 25.10 7.17 1.47
CA ARG A 307 24.88 5.73 1.29
C ARG A 307 25.83 5.12 0.26
N GLU A 308 26.04 5.79 -0.88
CA GLU A 308 26.98 5.35 -1.92
C GLU A 308 28.41 5.28 -1.42
N ARG A 309 28.85 6.27 -0.65
CA ARG A 309 30.18 6.27 -0.04
C ARG A 309 30.35 5.14 0.96
N GLU A 310 29.40 4.96 1.87
CA GLU A 310 29.46 3.88 2.88
C GLU A 310 29.41 2.49 2.21
N LEU A 311 28.63 2.33 1.13
CA LEU A 311 28.63 1.09 0.33
C LEU A 311 30.01 0.85 -0.31
N THR A 312 30.61 1.86 -0.93
CA THR A 312 31.93 1.73 -1.55
C THR A 312 32.96 1.29 -0.51
N GLN A 313 32.99 1.95 0.65
CA GLN A 313 33.88 1.55 1.73
C GLN A 313 33.60 0.12 2.21
N PHE A 314 32.33 -0.25 2.37
CA PHE A 314 31.95 -1.60 2.78
C PHE A 314 32.38 -2.67 1.76
N ILE A 315 32.30 -2.38 0.45
CA ILE A 315 32.78 -3.26 -0.61
C ILE A 315 34.30 -3.42 -0.53
N GLU A 316 35.04 -2.33 -0.32
CA GLU A 316 36.51 -2.35 -0.24
C GLU A 316 37.04 -3.11 0.99
N GLU A 317 36.32 -3.03 2.11
CA GLU A 317 36.72 -3.65 3.39
C GLU A 317 36.21 -5.10 3.53
N SER A 318 35.25 -5.52 2.73
CA SER A 318 34.61 -6.84 2.85
C SER A 318 35.44 -7.93 2.20
N ASN A 319 35.62 -9.03 2.93
CA ASN A 319 36.18 -10.28 2.39
C ASN A 319 35.09 -11.25 1.89
N ARG A 320 33.85 -10.84 1.89
CA ARG A 320 32.67 -11.66 1.50
C ARG A 320 32.21 -11.24 0.11
N PRO A 321 31.66 -12.17 -0.69
CA PRO A 321 30.99 -11.81 -1.95
C PRO A 321 29.82 -10.85 -1.69
N ILE A 322 29.82 -9.68 -2.32
CA ILE A 322 28.74 -8.72 -2.22
C ILE A 322 27.94 -8.77 -3.51
N VAL A 323 26.66 -9.03 -3.39
CA VAL A 323 25.75 -9.27 -4.51
C VAL A 323 24.50 -8.40 -4.42
N THR A 324 23.89 -8.10 -5.54
CA THR A 324 22.63 -7.34 -5.65
C THR A 324 21.74 -7.95 -6.73
N ILE A 325 20.44 -7.73 -6.62
CA ILE A 325 19.47 -8.07 -7.66
C ILE A 325 19.24 -6.87 -8.61
N GLU A 326 19.60 -5.67 -8.18
CA GLU A 326 19.40 -4.44 -8.94
C GLU A 326 20.73 -3.81 -9.37
N THR A 327 20.82 -3.49 -10.66
CA THR A 327 21.99 -2.88 -11.31
C THR A 327 22.10 -1.37 -11.03
N LYS A 328 21.94 -0.93 -9.80
CA LYS A 328 22.12 0.49 -9.43
C LYS A 328 23.59 0.91 -9.38
N PHE A 329 24.52 -0.03 -9.47
CA PHE A 329 25.93 0.19 -9.21
C PHE A 329 26.82 -0.42 -10.28
N SER A 330 27.92 0.25 -10.60
CA SER A 330 29.00 -0.22 -11.47
C SER A 330 30.33 -0.12 -10.72
N PRO A 331 31.30 -1.04 -10.95
CA PRO A 331 31.26 -2.18 -11.86
C PRO A 331 30.70 -3.45 -11.20
N VAL A 332 29.96 -4.22 -11.95
CA VAL A 332 29.36 -5.49 -11.52
C VAL A 332 29.57 -6.58 -12.56
N SER A 333 29.66 -7.84 -12.10
CA SER A 333 29.52 -9.02 -12.97
C SER A 333 28.12 -9.56 -12.81
N SER A 334 27.40 -9.78 -13.93
CA SER A 334 26.05 -10.30 -13.94
C SER A 334 26.05 -11.82 -14.10
N TYR A 335 25.24 -12.51 -13.29
CA TYR A 335 25.05 -13.97 -13.30
C TYR A 335 23.61 -14.36 -13.69
N GLY A 336 22.86 -13.44 -14.27
CA GLY A 336 21.50 -13.65 -14.72
C GLY A 336 20.45 -13.43 -13.61
N LEU A 337 20.56 -14.12 -12.48
CA LEU A 337 19.66 -13.94 -11.33
C LEU A 337 20.13 -12.86 -10.35
N TYR A 338 21.41 -12.57 -10.32
CA TYR A 338 22.03 -11.56 -9.48
C TYR A 338 23.27 -10.95 -10.12
N ASP A 339 23.66 -9.80 -9.65
CA ASP A 339 24.89 -9.10 -10.01
C ASP A 339 25.86 -9.12 -8.82
N GLN A 340 27.14 -9.32 -9.09
CA GLN A 340 28.20 -9.29 -8.06
C GLN A 340 29.09 -8.07 -8.24
N PHE A 341 29.37 -7.36 -7.17
CA PHE A 341 30.30 -6.23 -7.16
C PHE A 341 31.74 -6.73 -7.34
N GLN A 342 32.49 -6.01 -8.18
CA GLN A 342 33.91 -6.25 -8.43
C GLN A 342 34.70 -4.96 -8.27
N LEU A 343 35.85 -5.05 -7.59
CA LEU A 343 36.74 -3.89 -7.36
C LEU A 343 37.63 -3.56 -8.56
N ASP A 344 37.85 -4.52 -9.47
CA ASP A 344 38.76 -4.38 -10.61
C ASP A 344 38.20 -3.59 -11.81
N GLY A 345 36.95 -3.17 -11.73
CA GLY A 345 36.30 -2.35 -12.75
C GLY A 345 35.98 -3.09 -14.07
N ILE A 346 36.18 -4.39 -14.15
CA ILE A 346 35.89 -5.21 -15.32
C ILE A 346 34.64 -6.04 -15.03
N GLY A 347 33.48 -5.60 -15.52
CA GLY A 347 32.24 -6.35 -15.47
C GLY A 347 32.19 -7.45 -16.53
N ASN A 348 31.81 -8.65 -16.13
CA ASN A 348 31.54 -9.77 -17.03
C ASN A 348 30.09 -10.23 -16.85
N ALA A 349 29.44 -10.68 -17.94
CA ALA A 349 28.10 -11.25 -17.89
C ALA A 349 28.19 -12.77 -17.99
N TYR A 350 27.62 -13.47 -17.02
CA TYR A 350 27.49 -14.92 -16.99
C TYR A 350 26.05 -15.29 -16.76
N LEU A 351 25.50 -16.20 -17.56
CA LEU A 351 24.17 -16.76 -17.29
C LEU A 351 24.36 -18.10 -16.58
N LEU A 352 23.77 -18.24 -15.40
CA LEU A 352 23.74 -19.52 -14.69
C LEU A 352 22.80 -20.49 -15.43
N PRO A 353 23.16 -21.79 -15.57
CA PRO A 353 22.26 -22.76 -16.19
C PRO A 353 20.87 -22.82 -15.57
N GLU A 354 20.80 -22.63 -14.24
CA GLU A 354 19.55 -22.60 -13.50
C GLU A 354 18.71 -21.36 -13.85
N ALA A 355 19.34 -20.23 -14.14
CA ALA A 355 18.67 -19.01 -14.57
C ALA A 355 18.10 -19.16 -16.00
N GLU A 356 18.84 -19.79 -16.90
CA GLU A 356 18.39 -20.07 -18.25
C GLU A 356 17.13 -20.97 -18.23
N ALA A 357 17.19 -22.08 -17.51
CA ALA A 357 16.07 -23.02 -17.38
C ALA A 357 14.82 -22.36 -16.76
N PHE A 358 15.01 -21.44 -15.81
CA PHE A 358 13.89 -20.72 -15.21
C PHE A 358 13.27 -19.70 -16.16
N LEU A 359 14.09 -18.97 -16.93
CA LEU A 359 13.62 -18.01 -17.94
C LEU A 359 12.84 -18.72 -19.06
N ASP A 360 13.29 -19.91 -19.48
CA ASP A 360 12.55 -20.73 -20.43
C ASP A 360 11.17 -21.13 -19.88
N THR A 361 11.10 -21.56 -18.62
CA THR A 361 9.83 -21.90 -17.96
C THR A 361 8.90 -20.70 -17.87
N LEU A 362 9.41 -19.50 -17.56
CA LEU A 362 8.61 -18.27 -17.54
C LEU A 362 8.10 -17.90 -18.93
N SER A 363 8.94 -18.05 -19.97
CA SER A 363 8.54 -17.80 -21.36
C SER A 363 7.37 -18.68 -21.77
N ASP A 364 7.44 -19.97 -21.47
CA ASP A 364 6.37 -20.93 -21.77
C ASP A 364 5.05 -20.56 -21.05
N MET A 365 5.13 -20.10 -19.79
CA MET A 365 3.94 -19.65 -19.03
C MET A 365 3.31 -18.38 -19.62
N TYR A 366 4.09 -17.50 -20.24
CA TYR A 366 3.59 -16.28 -20.86
C TYR A 366 3.01 -16.50 -22.27
N ASP A 367 3.46 -17.51 -22.97
CA ASP A 367 2.98 -17.84 -24.32
C ASP A 367 1.65 -18.65 -24.30
N GLU A 368 1.30 -19.26 -23.17
CA GLU A 368 0.05 -20.00 -22.98
C GLU A 368 -1.12 -19.15 -22.43
N GLY A 369 -0.93 -17.88 -22.06
CA GLY A 369 -1.92 -16.95 -21.47
C GLY A 369 -2.28 -15.81 -22.39
#